data_716a41eb51b2904d9f475b05549b75d3
#
_entry.id   716a41eb51b2904d9f475b05549b75d3
#
_cell.length_a   1.000
_cell.length_b   1.000
_cell.length_c   1.000
_cell.angle_alpha   90.00
_cell.angle_beta   90.00
_cell.angle_gamma   90.00
#
_symmetry.space_group_name_H-M   'P 1'
#
loop_
_entity.id
_entity.type
_entity.pdbx_description
1 polymer ?
#
loop_
_entity_poly.entity_id
_entity_poly.type
_entity_poly.pdbx_seq_one_letter_code
_entity_poly.pdbx_strand_id
1 'polypeptide(L)'
;MSELTTTEMSAKGPFTRLITRVFFRTAQVSDHVLLAPSLHYITLQGEALKGVAWTAGDKIQIRLGSGLQTRTYTPIQWDPLQGSTSFVAQTLSPGPGSDWVACAKQGDIIELMGPRSSLALGDAAARDVMVLGDETAFGLTLAWGAGRAVLEVASPEVWGPLCHAWGQSAALIAKQADDAHWSRMEQSVWERFSPQTHFVLAGRARTIQHFLKALRAKGISGDRIRTKAYWADGKTGLD
;
A
#
# COMPACT_ATOMS: atom_id res chain seq x y z
N MET A 1 -15.60 -20.00 -50.50
CA MET A 1 -14.67 -18.92 -50.86
C MET A 1 -14.92 -17.77 -49.94
N SER A 2 -13.94 -17.50 -49.15
CA SER A 2 -13.39 -16.28 -48.66
C SER A 2 -13.15 -16.35 -47.16
N GLU A 3 -12.07 -16.42 -46.91
CA GLU A 3 -10.93 -15.64 -46.37
C GLU A 3 -11.12 -15.21 -44.89
N LEU A 4 -10.35 -15.93 -44.09
CA LEU A 4 -10.03 -15.68 -42.69
C LEU A 4 -9.18 -14.40 -42.63
N THR A 5 -9.64 -13.43 -41.85
CA THR A 5 -8.88 -12.25 -41.52
C THR A 5 -8.03 -12.53 -40.29
N THR A 6 -6.77 -12.49 -40.48
CA THR A 6 -5.68 -12.71 -39.55
C THR A 6 -5.69 -11.66 -38.43
N THR A 7 -5.65 -12.13 -37.22
CA THR A 7 -5.47 -11.33 -35.98
C THR A 7 -4.12 -10.59 -36.04
N GLU A 8 -4.16 -9.29 -36.00
CA GLU A 8 -2.98 -8.44 -35.83
C GLU A 8 -2.38 -8.63 -34.42
N MET A 9 -1.29 -9.36 -34.33
CA MET A 9 -0.35 -9.28 -33.23
C MET A 9 0.38 -7.94 -33.31
N SER A 10 -0.09 -6.96 -32.50
CA SER A 10 0.60 -5.68 -32.35
C SER A 10 1.98 -5.91 -31.71
N ALA A 11 3.00 -5.97 -32.52
CA ALA A 11 4.39 -6.04 -32.09
C ALA A 11 4.76 -4.70 -31.44
N LYS A 12 5.02 -4.71 -30.14
CA LYS A 12 5.57 -3.56 -29.39
C LYS A 12 6.84 -3.08 -30.08
N GLY A 13 6.88 -1.82 -30.51
CA GLY A 13 8.02 -1.24 -31.19
C GLY A 13 9.30 -1.29 -30.34
N PRO A 14 10.49 -1.30 -30.97
CA PRO A 14 11.78 -1.41 -30.25
C PRO A 14 12.00 -0.34 -29.19
N PHE A 15 11.40 0.83 -29.35
CA PHE A 15 11.47 1.94 -28.39
C PHE A 15 10.70 1.63 -27.10
N THR A 16 9.53 1.00 -27.17
CA THR A 16 8.75 0.59 -26.00
C THR A 16 9.48 -0.51 -25.22
N ARG A 17 10.17 -1.43 -25.90
CA ARG A 17 10.99 -2.47 -25.26
C ARG A 17 12.22 -1.91 -24.56
N LEU A 18 12.84 -0.86 -25.07
CA LEU A 18 14.01 -0.23 -24.47
C LEU A 18 13.64 0.52 -23.19
N ILE A 19 12.57 1.32 -23.22
CA ILE A 19 12.06 2.05 -22.04
C ILE A 19 11.64 1.06 -20.94
N THR A 20 10.94 0.00 -21.29
CA THR A 20 10.50 -1.02 -20.33
C THR A 20 11.70 -1.68 -19.61
N ARG A 21 12.77 -1.97 -20.34
CA ARG A 21 13.96 -2.63 -19.79
C ARG A 21 14.77 -1.77 -18.82
N VAL A 22 14.71 -0.44 -18.96
CA VAL A 22 15.46 0.51 -18.11
C VAL A 22 14.74 0.79 -16.78
N PHE A 23 13.40 0.76 -16.76
CA PHE A 23 12.61 1.19 -15.60
C PHE A 23 11.96 0.04 -14.83
N PHE A 24 11.74 -1.11 -15.46
CA PHE A 24 11.07 -2.25 -14.82
C PHE A 24 12.06 -3.33 -14.42
N ARG A 25 11.88 -3.85 -13.21
CA ARG A 25 12.52 -5.05 -12.67
C ARG A 25 11.57 -6.22 -12.89
N THR A 26 12.11 -7.38 -13.23
CA THR A 26 11.33 -8.62 -13.33
C THR A 26 11.45 -9.38 -12.02
N ALA A 27 10.32 -9.84 -11.51
CA ALA A 27 10.23 -10.72 -10.36
C ALA A 27 9.15 -11.78 -10.59
N GLN A 28 9.14 -12.78 -9.73
CA GLN A 28 8.13 -13.82 -9.71
C GLN A 28 7.33 -13.73 -8.41
N VAL A 29 6.04 -14.01 -8.46
CA VAL A 29 5.24 -14.26 -7.26
C VAL A 29 5.74 -15.57 -6.65
N SER A 30 6.43 -15.48 -5.51
CA SER A 30 6.96 -16.66 -4.80
C SER A 30 5.98 -17.19 -3.77
N ASP A 31 5.09 -16.34 -3.26
CA ASP A 31 4.04 -16.75 -2.32
C ASP A 31 2.83 -15.82 -2.44
N HIS A 32 1.62 -16.38 -2.20
CA HIS A 32 0.36 -15.66 -2.17
C HIS A 32 -0.58 -16.29 -1.14
N VAL A 33 -0.84 -15.57 -0.06
CA VAL A 33 -1.66 -16.03 1.07
C VAL A 33 -2.87 -15.11 1.24
N LEU A 34 -4.06 -15.70 1.34
CA LEU A 34 -5.27 -14.98 1.75
C LEU A 34 -5.29 -14.92 3.29
N LEU A 35 -5.01 -13.73 3.85
CA LEU A 35 -4.97 -13.51 5.31
C LEU A 35 -6.34 -13.33 5.92
N ALA A 36 -7.26 -12.70 5.18
CA ALA A 36 -8.65 -12.49 5.55
C ALA A 36 -9.49 -12.27 4.27
N PRO A 37 -10.82 -12.32 4.34
CA PRO A 37 -11.64 -11.94 3.19
C PRO A 37 -11.15 -10.60 2.62
N SER A 38 -10.75 -10.57 1.35
CA SER A 38 -10.20 -9.41 0.64
C SER A 38 -8.84 -8.86 1.10
N LEU A 39 -8.11 -9.51 2.02
CA LEU A 39 -6.74 -9.14 2.39
C LEU A 39 -5.75 -10.21 1.97
N HIS A 40 -4.85 -9.87 1.09
CA HIS A 40 -3.85 -10.75 0.52
C HIS A 40 -2.45 -10.34 0.96
N TYR A 41 -1.62 -11.33 1.22
CA TYR A 41 -0.18 -11.17 1.42
C TYR A 41 0.53 -11.78 0.21
N ILE A 42 1.35 -10.99 -0.45
CA ILE A 42 2.06 -11.40 -1.67
C ILE A 42 3.55 -11.20 -1.45
N THR A 43 4.33 -12.24 -1.76
CA THR A 43 5.79 -12.19 -1.80
C THR A 43 6.27 -12.28 -3.24
N LEU A 44 7.19 -11.39 -3.58
CA LEU A 44 7.88 -11.34 -4.86
C LEU A 44 9.35 -11.72 -4.67
N GLN A 45 9.92 -12.46 -5.60
CA GLN A 45 11.33 -12.84 -5.61
C GLN A 45 11.91 -12.70 -7.00
N GLY A 46 13.15 -12.25 -7.10
CA GLY A 46 13.87 -12.16 -8.37
C GLY A 46 15.28 -11.61 -8.24
N GLU A 47 16.15 -12.04 -9.14
CA GLU A 47 17.55 -11.55 -9.20
C GLU A 47 17.63 -10.02 -9.33
N ALA A 48 16.68 -9.40 -10.05
CA ALA A 48 16.62 -7.95 -10.23
C ALA A 48 16.27 -7.19 -8.94
N LEU A 49 15.86 -7.87 -7.86
CA LEU A 49 15.59 -7.29 -6.55
C LEU A 49 16.78 -7.38 -5.60
N LYS A 50 17.83 -8.15 -5.93
CA LYS A 50 19.04 -8.25 -5.12
C LYS A 50 19.84 -6.95 -5.15
N GLY A 51 20.43 -6.62 -4.01
CA GLY A 51 21.23 -5.40 -3.85
C GLY A 51 20.45 -4.09 -3.93
N VAL A 52 19.12 -4.15 -4.00
CA VAL A 52 18.27 -2.97 -4.08
C VAL A 52 18.08 -2.38 -2.69
N ALA A 53 18.43 -1.13 -2.51
CA ALA A 53 18.16 -0.38 -1.28
C ALA A 53 16.66 -0.07 -1.17
N TRP A 54 16.12 -0.29 0.02
CA TRP A 54 14.74 0.01 0.37
C TRP A 54 14.66 0.66 1.74
N THR A 55 13.71 1.55 1.91
CA THR A 55 13.39 2.19 3.19
C THR A 55 11.89 2.06 3.44
N ALA A 56 11.50 1.81 4.69
CA ALA A 56 10.09 1.76 5.07
C ALA A 56 9.35 3.05 4.64
N GLY A 57 8.21 2.88 3.97
CA GLY A 57 7.46 3.98 3.34
C GLY A 57 7.77 4.17 1.85
N ASP A 58 8.76 3.49 1.30
CA ASP A 58 8.94 3.42 -0.15
C ASP A 58 7.79 2.66 -0.81
N LYS A 59 7.57 2.94 -2.09
CA LYS A 59 6.54 2.29 -2.91
C LYS A 59 7.15 1.51 -4.06
N ILE A 60 6.45 0.46 -4.46
CA ILE A 60 6.63 -0.19 -5.76
C ILE A 60 5.41 0.03 -6.64
N GLN A 61 5.58 -0.05 -7.94
CA GLN A 61 4.48 -0.02 -8.90
C GLN A 61 4.52 -1.27 -9.76
N ILE A 62 3.53 -2.13 -9.61
CA ILE A 62 3.40 -3.37 -10.37
C ILE A 62 2.64 -3.06 -11.66
N ARG A 63 3.19 -3.52 -12.77
CA ARG A 63 2.58 -3.40 -14.10
C ARG A 63 1.46 -4.41 -14.26
N LEU A 64 0.31 -3.94 -14.72
CA LEU A 64 -0.86 -4.77 -14.96
C LEU A 64 -1.00 -5.06 -16.46
N GLY A 65 -1.02 -6.33 -16.79
CA GLY A 65 -1.18 -6.77 -18.19
C GLY A 65 -0.08 -6.27 -19.13
N SER A 66 -0.42 -6.09 -20.40
CA SER A 66 0.54 -5.75 -21.47
C SER A 66 0.75 -4.24 -21.67
N GLY A 67 -0.05 -3.40 -21.02
CA GLY A 67 -0.02 -1.93 -21.14
C GLY A 67 1.00 -1.26 -20.25
N LEU A 68 0.86 0.06 -20.06
CA LEU A 68 1.63 0.86 -19.11
C LEU A 68 0.88 1.08 -17.79
N GLN A 69 -0.29 0.48 -17.65
CA GLN A 69 -1.08 0.58 -16.43
C GLN A 69 -0.33 -0.06 -15.27
N THR A 70 -0.20 0.67 -14.18
CA THR A 70 0.45 0.20 -12.96
C THR A 70 -0.46 0.35 -11.75
N ARG A 71 -0.16 -0.39 -10.69
CA ARG A 71 -0.74 -0.16 -9.36
C ARG A 71 0.36 -0.08 -8.32
N THR A 72 0.16 0.85 -7.40
CA THR A 72 1.11 1.14 -6.34
C THR A 72 0.84 0.27 -5.12
N TYR A 73 1.89 -0.35 -4.62
CA TYR A 73 1.88 -1.09 -3.36
C TYR A 73 3.01 -0.61 -2.46
N THR A 74 2.85 -0.78 -1.15
CA THR A 74 3.86 -0.45 -0.16
C THR A 74 4.51 -1.74 0.33
N PRO A 75 5.80 -1.98 0.03
CA PRO A 75 6.52 -3.10 0.63
C PRO A 75 6.54 -3.00 2.15
N ILE A 76 6.33 -4.10 2.82
CA ILE A 76 6.42 -4.21 4.29
C ILE A 76 7.80 -4.69 4.74
N GLN A 77 8.52 -5.33 3.85
CA GLN A 77 9.89 -5.80 4.05
C GLN A 77 10.61 -5.94 2.71
N TRP A 78 11.92 -5.90 2.75
CA TRP A 78 12.79 -6.14 1.60
C TRP A 78 14.06 -6.85 2.05
N ASP A 79 14.36 -7.99 1.45
CA ASP A 79 15.61 -8.71 1.64
C ASP A 79 16.49 -8.54 0.40
N PRO A 80 17.51 -7.66 0.46
CA PRO A 80 18.40 -7.42 -0.67
C PRO A 80 19.36 -8.60 -0.95
N LEU A 81 19.57 -9.50 0.00
CA LEU A 81 20.43 -10.68 -0.19
C LEU A 81 19.68 -11.77 -0.96
N GLN A 82 18.45 -12.05 -0.56
CA GLN A 82 17.59 -13.02 -1.23
C GLN A 82 16.92 -12.47 -2.49
N GLY A 83 16.85 -11.14 -2.63
CA GLY A 83 16.13 -10.49 -3.71
C GLY A 83 14.62 -10.71 -3.56
N SER A 84 14.09 -10.55 -2.36
CA SER A 84 12.67 -10.73 -2.09
C SER A 84 12.05 -9.51 -1.42
N THR A 85 10.76 -9.33 -1.65
CA THR A 85 9.94 -8.30 -1.00
C THR A 85 8.51 -8.79 -0.83
N SER A 86 7.83 -8.31 0.20
CA SER A 86 6.44 -8.65 0.44
C SER A 86 5.60 -7.41 0.70
N PHE A 87 4.32 -7.50 0.39
CA PHE A 87 3.34 -6.45 0.68
C PHE A 87 1.97 -7.06 0.97
N VAL A 88 1.12 -6.27 1.60
CA VAL A 88 -0.31 -6.59 1.75
C VAL A 88 -1.14 -5.78 0.78
N ALA A 89 -2.17 -6.39 0.22
CA ALA A 89 -3.06 -5.79 -0.75
C ALA A 89 -4.53 -6.10 -0.43
N GLN A 90 -5.39 -5.12 -0.70
CA GLN A 90 -6.83 -5.20 -0.49
C GLN A 90 -7.56 -5.40 -1.82
N THR A 91 -8.63 -6.21 -1.80
CA THR A 91 -9.54 -6.43 -2.94
C THR A 91 -10.97 -5.98 -2.64
N LEU A 92 -11.15 -5.01 -1.73
CA LEU A 92 -12.46 -4.50 -1.30
C LEU A 92 -13.23 -3.77 -2.40
N SER A 93 -12.53 -3.15 -3.33
CA SER A 93 -13.15 -2.41 -4.43
C SER A 93 -12.81 -3.06 -5.77
N PRO A 94 -13.77 -3.20 -6.70
CA PRO A 94 -13.49 -3.74 -8.02
C PRO A 94 -12.52 -2.82 -8.77
N GLY A 95 -11.66 -3.43 -9.58
CA GLY A 95 -10.73 -2.71 -10.42
C GLY A 95 -9.47 -3.51 -10.77
N PRO A 96 -8.69 -3.05 -11.74
CA PRO A 96 -7.58 -3.84 -12.30
C PRO A 96 -6.54 -4.29 -11.26
N GLY A 97 -6.32 -3.49 -10.19
CA GLY A 97 -5.42 -3.88 -9.10
C GLY A 97 -5.98 -5.02 -8.26
N SER A 98 -7.27 -4.92 -7.87
CA SER A 98 -7.96 -5.96 -7.14
C SER A 98 -8.06 -7.25 -7.94
N ASP A 99 -8.38 -7.13 -9.23
CA ASP A 99 -8.46 -8.28 -10.14
C ASP A 99 -7.10 -8.99 -10.25
N TRP A 100 -6.01 -8.22 -10.40
CA TRP A 100 -4.67 -8.77 -10.43
C TRP A 100 -4.32 -9.47 -9.11
N VAL A 101 -4.56 -8.83 -7.97
CA VAL A 101 -4.28 -9.41 -6.63
C VAL A 101 -5.06 -10.71 -6.43
N ALA A 102 -6.35 -10.73 -6.79
CA ALA A 102 -7.20 -11.91 -6.63
C ALA A 102 -6.78 -13.08 -7.53
N CYS A 103 -6.21 -12.79 -8.70
CA CYS A 103 -5.82 -13.80 -9.70
C CYS A 103 -4.34 -14.21 -9.62
N ALA A 104 -3.49 -13.44 -8.94
CA ALA A 104 -2.06 -13.72 -8.84
C ALA A 104 -1.79 -15.11 -8.29
N LYS A 105 -0.83 -15.83 -8.86
CA LYS A 105 -0.48 -17.20 -8.47
C LYS A 105 1.02 -17.32 -8.30
N GLN A 106 1.43 -18.22 -7.42
CA GLN A 106 2.83 -18.61 -7.34
C GLN A 106 3.34 -19.04 -8.71
N GLY A 107 4.47 -18.49 -9.10
CA GLY A 107 5.07 -18.73 -10.42
C GLY A 107 4.81 -17.61 -11.44
N ASP A 108 3.83 -16.74 -11.22
CA ASP A 108 3.53 -15.64 -12.14
C ASP A 108 4.71 -14.68 -12.24
N ILE A 109 5.10 -14.36 -13.47
CA ILE A 109 6.15 -13.36 -13.73
C ILE A 109 5.51 -11.98 -13.80
N ILE A 110 6.06 -11.05 -13.03
CA ILE A 110 5.60 -9.67 -12.97
C ILE A 110 6.73 -8.69 -13.28
N GLU A 111 6.36 -7.52 -13.72
CA GLU A 111 7.25 -6.38 -13.88
C GLU A 111 6.88 -5.29 -12.88
N LEU A 112 7.88 -4.76 -12.17
CA LEU A 112 7.68 -3.71 -11.20
C LEU A 112 8.70 -2.59 -11.32
N MET A 113 8.30 -1.38 -10.98
CA MET A 113 9.18 -0.22 -10.79
C MET A 113 9.39 0.05 -9.31
N GLY A 114 10.53 0.61 -8.96
CA GLY A 114 10.89 0.96 -7.59
C GLY A 114 11.83 -0.06 -6.94
N PRO A 115 12.02 -0.01 -5.61
CA PRO A 115 11.34 0.90 -4.67
C PRO A 115 11.68 2.37 -4.95
N ARG A 116 10.76 3.27 -4.59
CA ARG A 116 10.94 4.72 -4.70
C ARG A 116 10.34 5.41 -3.48
N SER A 117 11.01 6.46 -3.02
CA SER A 117 10.53 7.26 -1.90
C SER A 117 9.09 7.76 -2.15
N SER A 118 8.23 7.56 -1.17
CA SER A 118 6.84 7.99 -1.18
C SER A 118 6.44 8.69 0.12
N LEU A 119 6.82 8.11 1.25
CA LEU A 119 6.53 8.61 2.59
C LEU A 119 7.80 8.58 3.45
N ALA A 120 8.88 9.18 2.94
CA ALA A 120 10.14 9.22 3.67
C ALA A 120 9.96 9.94 5.01
N LEU A 121 10.31 9.24 6.08
CA LEU A 121 10.49 9.77 7.42
C LEU A 121 11.99 9.72 7.74
N GLY A 122 12.54 10.77 8.33
CA GLY A 122 13.90 10.68 8.86
C GLY A 122 13.97 9.67 10.02
N ASP A 123 15.15 9.13 10.30
CA ASP A 123 15.37 8.06 11.29
C ASP A 123 14.79 8.38 12.69
N ALA A 124 14.84 9.63 13.11
CA ALA A 124 14.28 10.07 14.38
C ALA A 124 12.74 10.03 14.36
N ALA A 125 12.11 10.37 13.22
CA ALA A 125 10.67 10.35 13.05
C ALA A 125 10.12 8.92 12.96
N ALA A 126 10.88 7.98 12.40
CA ALA A 126 10.47 6.59 12.27
C ALA A 126 10.27 5.88 13.62
N ARG A 127 10.88 6.40 14.70
CA ARG A 127 10.78 5.82 16.06
C ARG A 127 9.48 6.17 16.78
N ASP A 128 8.81 7.24 16.39
CA ASP A 128 7.57 7.71 17.01
C ASP A 128 6.51 8.05 15.95
N VAL A 129 6.16 7.06 15.15
CA VAL A 129 5.17 7.18 14.08
C VAL A 129 3.80 6.73 14.57
N MET A 130 2.77 7.49 14.21
CA MET A 130 1.38 7.08 14.29
C MET A 130 0.78 7.05 12.87
N VAL A 131 0.32 5.88 12.46
CA VAL A 131 -0.37 5.72 11.17
C VAL A 131 -1.86 5.92 11.37
N LEU A 132 -2.46 6.82 10.59
CA LEU A 132 -3.89 7.09 10.56
C LEU A 132 -4.43 6.78 9.17
N GLY A 133 -5.52 6.04 9.08
CA GLY A 133 -6.13 5.74 7.79
C GLY A 133 -7.17 4.64 7.84
N ASP A 134 -7.30 3.95 6.73
CA ASP A 134 -8.16 2.78 6.59
C ASP A 134 -7.33 1.48 6.45
N GLU A 135 -8.02 0.39 6.13
CA GLU A 135 -7.40 -0.93 5.95
C GLU A 135 -6.23 -0.91 4.94
N THR A 136 -6.28 -0.03 3.95
CA THR A 136 -5.22 0.06 2.93
C THR A 136 -3.92 0.63 3.47
N ALA A 137 -3.97 1.33 4.61
CA ALA A 137 -2.79 1.83 5.31
C ALA A 137 -2.10 0.77 6.19
N PHE A 138 -2.69 -0.41 6.36
CA PHE A 138 -2.14 -1.46 7.22
C PHE A 138 -0.72 -1.88 6.84
N GLY A 139 -0.41 -1.94 5.54
CA GLY A 139 0.95 -2.23 5.07
C GLY A 139 2.01 -1.25 5.59
N LEU A 140 1.64 0.02 5.80
CA LEU A 140 2.55 1.01 6.38
C LEU A 140 2.83 0.74 7.86
N THR A 141 1.82 0.27 8.62
CA THR A 141 2.03 -0.07 10.04
C THR A 141 3.04 -1.19 10.17
N LEU A 142 2.99 -2.16 9.26
CA LEU A 142 3.92 -3.28 9.21
C LEU A 142 5.33 -2.81 8.80
N ALA A 143 5.43 -2.00 7.76
CA ALA A 143 6.71 -1.53 7.20
C ALA A 143 7.55 -0.75 8.23
N TRP A 144 6.91 0.06 9.07
CA TRP A 144 7.62 0.80 10.12
C TRP A 144 7.69 0.08 11.46
N GLY A 145 7.07 -1.09 11.60
CA GLY A 145 6.89 -1.70 12.92
C GLY A 145 6.16 -0.74 13.87
N ALA A 146 5.28 0.10 13.30
CA ALA A 146 4.63 1.17 14.04
C ALA A 146 3.65 0.58 15.06
N GLY A 147 4.07 0.53 16.33
CA GLY A 147 3.21 0.07 17.43
C GLY A 147 1.99 0.96 17.66
N ARG A 148 1.85 2.06 16.91
CA ARG A 148 0.73 3.01 17.05
C ARG A 148 0.05 3.24 15.70
N ALA A 149 -1.18 2.75 15.59
CA ALA A 149 -2.04 3.04 14.46
C ALA A 149 -3.47 3.29 14.93
N VAL A 150 -4.20 4.11 14.20
CA VAL A 150 -5.65 4.28 14.34
C VAL A 150 -6.25 4.10 12.95
N LEU A 151 -6.95 3.00 12.76
CA LEU A 151 -7.48 2.60 11.47
C LEU A 151 -8.99 2.47 11.50
N GLU A 152 -9.67 3.10 10.54
CA GLU A 152 -11.06 2.81 10.25
C GLU A 152 -11.13 1.52 9.42
N VAL A 153 -11.91 0.55 9.89
CA VAL A 153 -12.01 -0.77 9.27
C VAL A 153 -13.46 -1.19 9.12
N ALA A 154 -13.74 -2.02 8.12
CA ALA A 154 -15.09 -2.55 7.93
C ALA A 154 -15.52 -3.46 9.08
N SER A 155 -14.61 -4.29 9.61
CA SER A 155 -14.86 -5.25 10.68
C SER A 155 -13.65 -5.36 11.61
N PRO A 156 -13.69 -4.71 12.80
CA PRO A 156 -12.62 -4.86 13.80
C PRO A 156 -12.37 -6.31 14.23
N GLU A 157 -13.40 -7.15 14.19
CA GLU A 157 -13.34 -8.56 14.56
C GLU A 157 -12.45 -9.37 13.61
N VAL A 158 -12.41 -8.99 12.34
CA VAL A 158 -11.53 -9.60 11.32
C VAL A 158 -10.10 -9.07 11.46
N TRP A 159 -9.96 -7.77 11.69
CA TRP A 159 -8.64 -7.11 11.72
C TRP A 159 -7.90 -7.26 13.04
N GLY A 160 -8.61 -7.41 14.16
CA GLY A 160 -8.00 -7.56 15.49
C GLY A 160 -7.03 -8.73 15.59
N PRO A 161 -7.44 -9.96 15.25
CA PRO A 161 -6.55 -11.12 15.24
C PRO A 161 -5.33 -10.95 14.32
N LEU A 162 -5.49 -10.32 13.15
CA LEU A 162 -4.39 -10.04 12.23
C LEU A 162 -3.38 -9.07 12.82
N CYS A 163 -3.85 -7.95 13.38
CA CYS A 163 -2.98 -7.00 14.07
C CYS A 163 -2.20 -7.69 15.20
N HIS A 164 -2.86 -8.50 16.02
CA HIS A 164 -2.23 -9.23 17.11
C HIS A 164 -1.17 -10.22 16.60
N ALA A 165 -1.50 -11.01 15.59
CA ALA A 165 -0.58 -12.00 15.00
C ALA A 165 0.70 -11.35 14.43
N TRP A 166 0.61 -10.10 14.02
CA TRP A 166 1.73 -9.33 13.47
C TRP A 166 2.37 -8.37 14.50
N GLY A 167 2.01 -8.52 15.77
CA GLY A 167 2.56 -7.70 16.85
C GLY A 167 2.19 -6.20 16.76
N GLN A 168 1.10 -5.87 16.06
CA GLN A 168 0.68 -4.49 15.87
C GLN A 168 -0.35 -4.06 16.93
N SER A 169 -0.10 -2.91 17.56
CA SER A 169 -1.04 -2.26 18.49
C SER A 169 -1.84 -1.17 17.78
N ALA A 170 -2.86 -1.56 17.03
CA ALA A 170 -3.74 -0.63 16.33
C ALA A 170 -5.06 -0.44 17.07
N ALA A 171 -5.55 0.81 17.15
CA ALA A 171 -6.96 1.07 17.45
C ALA A 171 -7.76 0.85 16.16
N LEU A 172 -8.61 -0.15 16.17
CA LEU A 172 -9.47 -0.50 15.06
C LEU A 172 -10.87 0.06 15.32
N ILE A 173 -11.31 0.97 14.49
CA ILE A 173 -12.59 1.66 14.64
C ILE A 173 -13.51 1.24 13.50
N ALA A 174 -14.65 0.65 13.83
CA ALA A 174 -15.62 0.24 12.82
C ALA A 174 -16.13 1.46 12.05
N LYS A 175 -16.08 1.37 10.71
CA LYS A 175 -16.66 2.37 9.81
C LYS A 175 -18.15 2.51 10.05
N GLN A 176 -18.65 3.74 10.02
CA GLN A 176 -20.06 4.07 10.15
C GLN A 176 -20.50 4.96 8.99
N ALA A 177 -21.80 4.99 8.73
CA ALA A 177 -22.38 5.91 7.76
C ALA A 177 -22.03 7.36 8.13
N ASP A 178 -21.91 8.19 7.11
CA ASP A 178 -21.60 9.63 7.23
C ASP A 178 -20.33 9.95 8.04
N ASP A 179 -19.42 8.95 8.14
CA ASP A 179 -18.15 9.07 8.85
C ASP A 179 -18.31 9.38 10.37
N ALA A 180 -19.45 9.04 10.97
CA ALA A 180 -19.74 9.30 12.39
C ALA A 180 -18.73 8.69 13.37
N HIS A 181 -17.95 7.71 12.93
CA HIS A 181 -16.88 7.07 13.71
C HIS A 181 -15.62 7.94 13.88
N TRP A 182 -15.46 9.03 13.13
CA TRP A 182 -14.25 9.86 13.21
C TRP A 182 -14.02 10.49 14.58
N SER A 183 -15.07 10.81 15.34
CA SER A 183 -14.92 11.30 16.72
C SER A 183 -14.22 10.27 17.62
N ARG A 184 -14.52 8.98 17.44
CA ARG A 184 -13.85 7.89 18.16
C ARG A 184 -12.41 7.70 17.70
N MET A 185 -12.15 7.88 16.41
CA MET A 185 -10.77 7.88 15.88
C MET A 185 -9.97 9.04 16.47
N GLU A 186 -10.52 10.26 16.51
CA GLU A 186 -9.84 11.41 17.11
C GLU A 186 -9.51 11.15 18.60
N GLN A 187 -10.46 10.64 19.37
CA GLN A 187 -10.21 10.25 20.75
C GLN A 187 -9.04 9.27 20.84
N SER A 188 -9.05 8.20 20.03
CA SER A 188 -7.99 7.19 19.99
C SER A 188 -6.63 7.75 19.57
N VAL A 189 -6.60 8.77 18.73
CA VAL A 189 -5.37 9.49 18.36
C VAL A 189 -4.78 10.19 19.57
N TRP A 190 -5.60 10.94 20.34
CA TRP A 190 -5.11 11.70 21.50
C TRP A 190 -4.72 10.82 22.67
N GLU A 191 -5.37 9.69 22.86
CA GLU A 191 -4.97 8.67 23.86
C GLU A 191 -3.58 8.09 23.60
N ARG A 192 -3.14 8.08 22.33
CA ARG A 192 -1.86 7.51 21.89
C ARG A 192 -0.82 8.56 21.54
N PHE A 193 -1.19 9.81 21.58
CA PHE A 193 -0.33 10.94 21.21
C PHE A 193 0.82 11.13 22.20
N SER A 194 1.99 11.48 21.68
CA SER A 194 3.10 12.05 22.42
C SER A 194 3.61 13.35 21.76
N PRO A 195 4.31 14.22 22.48
CA PRO A 195 4.87 15.43 21.89
C PRO A 195 5.81 15.19 20.70
N GLN A 196 6.39 13.99 20.60
CA GLN A 196 7.29 13.59 19.51
C GLN A 196 6.60 12.90 18.34
N THR A 197 5.31 12.57 18.46
CA THR A 197 4.59 11.80 17.44
C THR A 197 4.63 12.46 16.06
N HIS A 198 5.07 11.70 15.06
CA HIS A 198 4.95 12.02 13.65
C HIS A 198 3.76 11.26 13.07
N PHE A 199 2.97 11.94 12.28
CA PHE A 199 1.74 11.39 11.72
C PHE A 199 1.92 11.01 10.27
N VAL A 200 1.47 9.82 9.91
CA VAL A 200 1.32 9.38 8.53
C VAL A 200 -0.15 9.08 8.27
N LEU A 201 -0.77 9.91 7.45
CA LEU A 201 -2.16 9.78 7.05
C LEU A 201 -2.19 9.11 5.67
N ALA A 202 -2.73 7.89 5.58
CA ALA A 202 -2.75 7.15 4.33
C ALA A 202 -4.10 6.44 4.10
N GLY A 203 -4.43 6.15 2.84
CA GLY A 203 -5.66 5.47 2.48
C GLY A 203 -6.69 6.39 1.84
N ARG A 204 -7.90 6.47 2.39
CA ARG A 204 -9.02 7.25 1.87
C ARG A 204 -8.76 8.75 1.93
N ALA A 205 -8.86 9.42 0.79
CA ALA A 205 -8.58 10.86 0.67
C ALA A 205 -9.42 11.73 1.63
N ARG A 206 -10.69 11.39 1.82
CA ARG A 206 -11.60 12.14 2.69
C ARG A 206 -11.20 12.04 4.17
N THR A 207 -10.80 10.86 4.63
CA THR A 207 -10.27 10.64 5.99
C THR A 207 -8.97 11.40 6.21
N ILE A 208 -8.07 11.38 5.23
CA ILE A 208 -6.83 12.17 5.27
C ILE A 208 -7.12 13.66 5.42
N GLN A 209 -8.03 14.22 4.63
CA GLN A 209 -8.40 15.65 4.69
C GLN A 209 -8.96 16.03 6.07
N HIS A 210 -9.84 15.19 6.63
CA HIS A 210 -10.42 15.41 7.95
C HIS A 210 -9.33 15.46 9.02
N PHE A 211 -8.50 14.43 9.12
CA PHE A 211 -7.45 14.36 10.15
C PHE A 211 -6.34 15.38 9.95
N LEU A 212 -5.98 15.72 8.73
CA LEU A 212 -5.03 16.79 8.45
C LEU A 212 -5.53 18.13 9.02
N LYS A 213 -6.83 18.45 8.84
CA LYS A 213 -7.44 19.64 9.41
C LYS A 213 -7.48 19.59 10.93
N ALA A 214 -7.88 18.47 11.51
CA ALA A 214 -7.98 18.28 12.95
C ALA A 214 -6.60 18.39 13.64
N LEU A 215 -5.57 17.77 13.11
CA LEU A 215 -4.20 17.84 13.63
C LEU A 215 -3.65 19.26 13.58
N ARG A 216 -3.84 19.96 12.46
CA ARG A 216 -3.42 21.37 12.31
C ARG A 216 -4.14 22.29 13.29
N ALA A 217 -5.44 22.08 13.50
CA ALA A 217 -6.22 22.85 14.47
C ALA A 217 -5.72 22.66 15.93
N LYS A 218 -5.07 21.54 16.20
CA LYS A 218 -4.40 21.25 17.48
C LYS A 218 -2.94 21.68 17.55
N GLY A 219 -2.46 22.44 16.56
CA GLY A 219 -1.10 22.98 16.54
C GLY A 219 -0.01 22.00 16.10
N ILE A 220 -0.36 20.84 15.53
CA ILE A 220 0.64 19.93 14.99
C ILE A 220 1.25 20.54 13.73
N SER A 221 2.58 20.71 13.75
CA SER A 221 3.33 21.30 12.65
C SER A 221 3.33 20.42 11.40
N GLY A 222 3.30 21.05 10.22
CA GLY A 222 3.20 20.34 8.93
C GLY A 222 4.41 19.45 8.60
N ASP A 223 5.58 19.76 9.14
CA ASP A 223 6.79 18.92 9.00
C ASP A 223 6.66 17.56 9.71
N ARG A 224 5.77 17.47 10.70
CA ARG A 224 5.45 16.24 11.44
C ARG A 224 4.32 15.44 10.79
N ILE A 225 3.74 15.88 9.69
CA ILE A 225 2.63 15.21 9.02
C ILE A 225 3.04 14.83 7.60
N ARG A 226 2.87 13.55 7.26
CA ARG A 226 2.97 13.05 5.88
C ARG A 226 1.63 12.52 5.46
N THR A 227 1.29 12.71 4.19
CA THR A 227 -0.01 12.27 3.65
C THR A 227 0.17 11.51 2.35
N LYS A 228 -0.61 10.45 2.16
CA LYS A 228 -0.66 9.70 0.91
C LYS A 228 -2.04 9.12 0.69
N ALA A 229 -2.82 9.71 -0.21
CA ALA A 229 -4.08 9.11 -0.63
C ALA A 229 -3.80 7.90 -1.55
N TYR A 230 -4.48 6.79 -1.26
CA TYR A 230 -4.47 5.60 -2.09
C TYR A 230 -5.73 5.49 -2.94
N TRP A 231 -6.85 6.01 -2.43
CA TRP A 231 -8.13 6.01 -3.11
C TRP A 231 -9.03 7.18 -2.65
N ALA A 232 -10.04 7.46 -3.44
CA ALA A 232 -11.07 8.45 -3.12
C ALA A 232 -12.44 7.95 -3.58
N ASP A 233 -13.47 8.35 -2.86
CA ASP A 233 -14.85 8.01 -3.19
C ASP A 233 -15.17 8.44 -4.63
N GLY A 234 -15.75 7.55 -5.42
CA GLY A 234 -16.17 7.82 -6.80
C GLY A 234 -15.05 7.98 -7.83
N LYS A 235 -13.78 7.68 -7.47
CA LYS A 235 -12.64 7.72 -8.41
C LYS A 235 -12.04 6.36 -8.61
N THR A 236 -11.65 6.06 -9.84
CA THR A 236 -10.95 4.84 -10.23
C THR A 236 -9.45 5.14 -10.37
N GLY A 237 -8.70 4.93 -9.29
CA GLY A 237 -7.26 5.23 -9.21
C GLY A 237 -6.96 6.68 -8.82
N LEU A 238 -5.84 6.87 -8.13
CA LEU A 238 -5.25 8.16 -7.75
C LEU A 238 -3.76 8.16 -8.13
N ASP A 239 -3.46 7.91 -9.41
CA ASP A 239 -2.09 7.98 -9.94
C ASP A 239 -1.77 9.38 -10.44
#